data_3172c5dc180553043e482b3ffa1efc7f
#
_entry.id   3172c5dc180553043e482b3ffa1efc7f
#
_cell.length_a   1.000
_cell.length_b   1.000
_cell.length_c   1.000
_cell.angle_alpha   90.00
_cell.angle_beta   90.00
_cell.angle_gamma   90.00
#
_symmetry.space_group_name_H-M   'P 1'
#
loop_
_entity.id
_entity.type
_entity.pdbx_description
1 polymer ?
#
loop_
_entity_poly.entity_id
_entity_poly.type
_entity_poly.pdbx_seq_one_letter_code
_entity_poly.pdbx_strand_id
1 'polypeptide(L)'
;MLTFPSLFRGLIRPLAAIGLGMSWCLLMLPALAQTPSPSIVPTDRLQEPWWAQRHAQVLEQVKQHPETRLLLIGDSITQNYEKAKAPDEDFQPTWQTFYGSRGALNLGFSGDGTENVLWRLANGEVDGLQPKVALVLIGTNNTGHLGQTAEQTQLGIDAVVAAIEQKLPRTHILLLSVLPSAISGEKSRRDAQINQGLAVRYGDNPRVTYLDVSSVFQRDGKLRTELFYDTRFRPAAAALHPDTQGQRMLAEAIEPTLARLLGEAPVKPVAELGRDVTTALMPVDWLEQDSYDWYARHHAALAAARSLKPEVVMIGDSITHFWSGPPHATRVSGPQSWQWLYGKRPVLNLGFGWDRTQNVLWRIRQGELDGLEPRWVVLHIGTNNLTGTAQSRASTPAETAQGVDAIVREVRTRMPNSKLILMAIMPRGRTASDPQRGPIAETNRLLRARYAADPSVRLVDIGKQLLQPDGSLPEALMPDGTHPSEAGYRIWAQALRDAGITAAP
;
A
#
# COMPACT_ATOMS: atom_id res chain seq x y z
N MET A 1 15.82 85.78 -19.79
CA MET A 1 16.71 86.90 -19.35
C MET A 1 18.05 86.28 -19.08
N LEU A 2 19.02 86.73 -19.92
CA LEU A 2 20.44 86.96 -19.66
C LEU A 2 21.29 85.71 -19.34
N THR A 3 22.35 85.38 -19.97
CA THR A 3 23.20 85.87 -21.09
C THR A 3 24.48 85.03 -21.03
N PHE A 4 24.98 84.60 -22.17
CA PHE A 4 26.37 84.16 -22.39
C PHE A 4 27.39 85.22 -22.11
N PRO A 5 28.70 84.98 -21.97
CA PRO A 5 29.57 84.80 -23.13
C PRO A 5 30.75 83.85 -22.90
N SER A 6 31.24 83.09 -23.85
CA SER A 6 32.16 83.18 -25.01
C SER A 6 33.65 83.42 -24.68
N LEU A 7 34.46 82.60 -25.41
CA LEU A 7 35.84 82.81 -25.91
C LEU A 7 37.05 82.38 -25.06
N PHE A 8 37.83 81.40 -25.56
CA PHE A 8 39.10 81.71 -26.21
C PHE A 8 39.64 80.56 -27.05
N ARG A 9 40.06 80.91 -28.28
CA ARG A 9 40.82 80.07 -29.21
C ARG A 9 42.29 79.98 -28.83
N GLY A 10 42.95 78.82 -29.17
CA GLY A 10 44.42 78.77 -29.13
C GLY A 10 45.06 77.49 -29.59
N LEU A 11 45.43 77.40 -30.85
CA LEU A 11 46.64 76.83 -31.45
C LEU A 11 46.90 75.31 -31.44
N ILE A 12 46.89 74.85 -32.66
CA ILE A 12 47.34 73.52 -33.19
C ILE A 12 48.87 73.39 -33.12
N ARG A 13 49.39 72.21 -32.73
CA ARG A 13 50.62 71.65 -33.28
C ARG A 13 50.56 70.11 -33.21
N PRO A 14 51.02 69.38 -34.26
CA PRO A 14 50.91 67.92 -34.35
C PRO A 14 52.09 67.20 -33.67
N LEU A 15 51.87 66.15 -33.02
CA LEU A 15 52.91 65.19 -32.59
C LEU A 15 52.55 63.77 -33.03
N ALA A 16 53.55 63.14 -33.57
CA ALA A 16 53.58 61.89 -34.32
C ALA A 16 52.93 60.70 -33.61
N ALA A 17 52.24 59.94 -34.39
CA ALA A 17 51.71 58.61 -34.02
C ALA A 17 52.87 57.65 -33.84
N ILE A 18 52.93 57.01 -32.61
CA ILE A 18 53.61 55.71 -32.36
C ILE A 18 52.47 54.70 -32.15
N GLY A 19 52.29 53.88 -33.19
CA GLY A 19 51.34 52.76 -33.09
C GLY A 19 51.87 51.68 -32.20
N LEU A 20 51.21 51.46 -31.02
CA LEU A 20 51.27 50.24 -30.23
C LEU A 20 50.05 49.41 -30.58
N GLY A 21 50.24 48.42 -31.44
CA GLY A 21 49.27 47.40 -31.73
C GLY A 21 49.00 46.52 -30.46
N MET A 22 47.92 46.84 -29.74
CA MET A 22 47.37 45.94 -28.76
C MET A 22 46.59 44.86 -29.50
N SER A 23 47.26 43.71 -29.75
CA SER A 23 46.65 42.48 -30.19
C SER A 23 45.74 41.97 -29.06
N TRP A 24 44.43 42.12 -29.22
CA TRP A 24 43.44 41.48 -28.36
C TRP A 24 43.42 39.97 -28.71
N CYS A 25 44.25 39.17 -28.02
CA CYS A 25 44.03 37.76 -27.95
C CYS A 25 42.70 37.50 -27.19
N LEU A 26 41.61 37.29 -27.92
CA LEU A 26 40.43 36.64 -27.36
C LEU A 26 40.88 35.22 -26.91
N LEU A 27 41.14 35.06 -25.62
CA LEU A 27 41.16 33.76 -24.97
C LEU A 27 39.75 33.20 -25.11
N MET A 28 39.50 32.39 -26.13
CA MET A 28 38.37 31.47 -26.19
C MET A 28 38.63 30.45 -25.06
N LEU A 29 38.02 30.67 -23.88
CA LEU A 29 37.86 29.63 -22.87
C LEU A 29 37.06 28.53 -23.53
N PRO A 30 37.55 27.29 -23.55
CA PRO A 30 36.71 26.18 -24.02
C PRO A 30 35.49 26.16 -23.13
N ALA A 31 34.29 26.24 -23.73
CA ALA A 31 33.04 25.97 -23.05
C ALA A 31 33.20 24.55 -22.48
N LEU A 32 33.34 24.44 -21.16
CA LEU A 32 33.26 23.14 -20.47
C LEU A 32 31.92 22.55 -20.87
N ALA A 33 31.96 21.54 -21.72
CA ALA A 33 30.76 20.74 -22.05
C ALA A 33 30.17 20.24 -20.73
N GLN A 34 29.08 20.85 -20.29
CA GLN A 34 28.39 20.39 -19.10
C GLN A 34 27.96 18.93 -19.33
N THR A 35 28.37 18.06 -18.45
CA THR A 35 27.92 16.66 -18.48
C THR A 35 26.38 16.66 -18.44
N PRO A 36 25.72 15.96 -19.39
CA PRO A 36 24.26 15.93 -19.39
C PRO A 36 23.73 15.44 -18.05
N SER A 37 22.59 15.97 -17.62
CA SER A 37 21.92 15.48 -16.41
C SER A 37 21.67 13.98 -16.50
N PRO A 38 21.98 13.16 -15.50
CA PRO A 38 21.71 11.73 -15.54
C PRO A 38 20.26 11.41 -15.87
N SER A 39 19.31 12.23 -15.43
CA SER A 39 17.86 12.06 -15.65
C SER A 39 17.41 12.05 -17.10
N ILE A 40 18.22 12.61 -18.01
CA ILE A 40 17.91 12.72 -19.46
C ILE A 40 18.76 11.78 -20.33
N VAL A 41 19.67 11.01 -19.74
CA VAL A 41 20.51 10.06 -20.49
C VAL A 41 19.81 8.70 -20.47
N PRO A 42 19.28 8.22 -21.63
CA PRO A 42 18.59 6.94 -21.67
C PRO A 42 19.48 5.80 -21.15
N THR A 43 19.02 5.11 -20.12
CA THR A 43 19.79 4.08 -19.42
C THR A 43 18.92 2.84 -19.21
N ASP A 44 19.43 1.68 -19.63
CA ASP A 44 18.76 0.41 -19.37
C ASP A 44 19.11 -0.19 -18.01
N ARG A 45 18.40 -1.26 -17.67
CA ARG A 45 18.65 -2.14 -16.52
C ARG A 45 18.63 -3.60 -16.95
N LEU A 46 19.11 -3.90 -18.18
CA LEU A 46 19.09 -5.24 -18.76
C LEU A 46 19.94 -6.25 -17.97
N GLN A 47 20.90 -5.79 -17.18
CA GLN A 47 21.68 -6.60 -16.24
C GLN A 47 20.83 -7.16 -15.08
N GLU A 48 19.63 -6.62 -14.85
CA GLU A 48 18.66 -7.15 -13.89
C GLU A 48 17.70 -8.12 -14.60
N PRO A 49 17.75 -9.43 -14.31
CA PRO A 49 17.00 -10.44 -15.07
C PRO A 49 15.49 -10.18 -15.10
N TRP A 50 14.90 -9.74 -13.98
CA TRP A 50 13.48 -9.45 -13.89
C TRP A 50 13.07 -8.27 -14.78
N TRP A 51 13.93 -7.23 -14.85
CA TRP A 51 13.67 -6.04 -15.66
C TRP A 51 13.75 -6.37 -17.16
N ALA A 52 14.79 -7.13 -17.57
CA ALA A 52 14.93 -7.60 -18.94
C ALA A 52 13.75 -8.49 -19.36
N GLN A 53 13.32 -9.40 -18.49
CA GLN A 53 12.15 -10.25 -18.73
C GLN A 53 10.87 -9.42 -18.86
N ARG A 54 10.65 -8.45 -17.96
CA ARG A 54 9.49 -7.57 -18.04
C ARG A 54 9.49 -6.75 -19.32
N HIS A 55 10.63 -6.18 -19.71
CA HIS A 55 10.73 -5.44 -20.98
C HIS A 55 10.34 -6.32 -22.17
N ALA A 56 10.86 -7.55 -22.24
CA ALA A 56 10.47 -8.50 -23.29
C ALA A 56 8.96 -8.82 -23.28
N GLN A 57 8.36 -8.99 -22.08
CA GLN A 57 6.91 -9.21 -21.94
C GLN A 57 6.10 -8.01 -22.42
N VAL A 58 6.51 -6.80 -22.08
CA VAL A 58 5.85 -5.56 -22.53
C VAL A 58 5.94 -5.42 -24.05
N LEU A 59 7.11 -5.69 -24.66
CA LEU A 59 7.24 -5.67 -26.12
C LEU A 59 6.30 -6.66 -26.80
N GLU A 60 6.09 -7.82 -26.21
CA GLU A 60 5.14 -8.81 -26.74
C GLU A 60 3.70 -8.31 -26.59
N GLN A 61 3.32 -7.73 -25.44
CA GLN A 61 2.00 -7.13 -25.23
C GLN A 61 1.72 -5.99 -26.23
N VAL A 62 2.71 -5.14 -26.50
CA VAL A 62 2.61 -4.06 -27.50
C VAL A 62 2.28 -4.61 -28.88
N LYS A 63 2.93 -5.70 -29.28
CA LYS A 63 2.64 -6.38 -30.57
C LYS A 63 1.26 -7.01 -30.62
N GLN A 64 0.81 -7.60 -29.50
CA GLN A 64 -0.48 -8.28 -29.38
C GLN A 64 -1.67 -7.33 -29.29
N HIS A 65 -1.45 -6.09 -28.83
CA HIS A 65 -2.50 -5.11 -28.57
C HIS A 65 -2.30 -3.78 -29.32
N PRO A 66 -2.23 -3.80 -30.67
CA PRO A 66 -2.05 -2.58 -31.47
C PRO A 66 -3.24 -1.60 -31.33
N GLU A 67 -4.41 -2.08 -30.86
CA GLU A 67 -5.62 -1.31 -30.59
C GLU A 67 -5.59 -0.55 -29.25
N THR A 68 -4.49 -0.61 -28.49
CA THR A 68 -4.33 0.04 -27.19
C THR A 68 -4.74 1.50 -27.23
N ARG A 69 -5.66 1.88 -26.33
CA ARG A 69 -6.21 3.24 -26.25
C ARG A 69 -5.62 4.08 -25.12
N LEU A 70 -5.07 3.44 -24.11
CA LEU A 70 -4.53 4.06 -22.91
C LEU A 70 -3.19 3.41 -22.55
N LEU A 71 -2.17 4.22 -22.31
CA LEU A 71 -0.90 3.77 -21.73
C LEU A 71 -0.77 4.31 -20.30
N LEU A 72 -0.31 3.47 -19.37
CA LEU A 72 0.15 3.89 -18.05
C LEU A 72 1.68 3.75 -18.02
N ILE A 73 2.39 4.87 -18.02
CA ILE A 73 3.87 4.94 -18.06
C ILE A 73 4.36 5.37 -16.69
N GLY A 74 5.25 4.60 -16.08
CA GLY A 74 5.74 4.94 -14.75
C GLY A 74 6.70 3.92 -14.14
N ASP A 75 6.76 3.96 -12.81
CA ASP A 75 7.62 3.12 -11.98
C ASP A 75 6.84 1.99 -11.24
N SER A 76 7.28 1.64 -10.04
CA SER A 76 6.63 0.63 -9.19
C SER A 76 5.19 0.96 -8.83
N ILE A 77 4.86 2.24 -8.66
CA ILE A 77 3.50 2.66 -8.31
C ILE A 77 2.54 2.31 -9.44
N THR A 78 2.96 2.51 -10.68
CA THR A 78 2.22 2.10 -11.87
C THR A 78 2.22 0.58 -12.05
N GLN A 79 3.38 -0.08 -11.88
CA GLN A 79 3.47 -1.54 -12.01
C GLN A 79 2.58 -2.28 -11.02
N ASN A 80 2.37 -1.74 -9.83
CA ASN A 80 1.59 -2.40 -8.78
C ASN A 80 0.16 -2.75 -9.20
N TYR A 81 -0.43 -2.06 -10.17
CA TYR A 81 -1.75 -2.44 -10.69
C TYR A 81 -1.84 -3.85 -11.30
N GLU A 82 -0.71 -4.48 -11.63
CA GLU A 82 -0.69 -5.87 -12.13
C GLU A 82 -0.66 -6.93 -11.02
N LYS A 83 -0.36 -6.51 -9.79
CA LYS A 83 -0.26 -7.41 -8.66
C LYS A 83 -1.65 -7.86 -8.21
N ALA A 84 -1.79 -9.16 -7.99
CA ALA A 84 -3.08 -9.78 -7.62
C ALA A 84 -2.93 -10.87 -6.57
N LYS A 85 -1.70 -11.17 -6.15
CA LYS A 85 -1.40 -12.30 -5.26
C LYS A 85 -0.34 -11.93 -4.23
N ALA A 86 -0.47 -12.53 -3.07
CA ALA A 86 0.56 -12.46 -2.05
C ALA A 86 1.98 -12.78 -2.61
N PRO A 87 3.04 -12.14 -2.08
CA PRO A 87 3.03 -11.28 -0.89
C PRO A 87 2.48 -9.86 -1.11
N ASP A 88 2.10 -9.51 -2.31
CA ASP A 88 1.51 -8.21 -2.64
C ASP A 88 0.00 -8.18 -2.39
N GLU A 89 -0.58 -6.99 -2.33
CA GLU A 89 -2.02 -6.80 -2.29
C GLU A 89 -2.66 -7.08 -3.66
N ASP A 90 -3.99 -7.25 -3.67
CA ASP A 90 -4.76 -7.41 -4.90
C ASP A 90 -5.21 -6.05 -5.45
N PHE A 91 -4.48 -5.52 -6.42
CA PHE A 91 -4.81 -4.27 -7.11
C PHE A 91 -5.70 -4.47 -8.35
N GLN A 92 -5.98 -5.72 -8.73
CA GLN A 92 -6.76 -6.05 -9.93
C GLN A 92 -8.17 -5.43 -9.96
N PRO A 93 -8.92 -5.35 -8.85
CA PRO A 93 -10.23 -4.70 -8.86
C PRO A 93 -10.16 -3.24 -9.31
N THR A 94 -9.13 -2.49 -8.86
CA THR A 94 -8.90 -1.10 -9.28
C THR A 94 -8.47 -1.04 -10.75
N TRP A 95 -7.54 -1.90 -11.17
CA TRP A 95 -7.12 -1.99 -12.57
C TRP A 95 -8.29 -2.25 -13.51
N GLN A 96 -9.10 -3.28 -13.24
CA GLN A 96 -10.23 -3.66 -14.09
C GLN A 96 -11.29 -2.56 -14.15
N THR A 97 -11.54 -1.88 -13.03
CA THR A 97 -12.55 -0.81 -12.96
C THR A 97 -12.15 0.40 -13.79
N PHE A 98 -10.91 0.87 -13.69
CA PHE A 98 -10.52 2.17 -14.23
C PHE A 98 -9.70 2.11 -15.52
N TYR A 99 -8.99 1.02 -15.77
CA TYR A 99 -8.00 0.94 -16.86
C TYR A 99 -8.20 -0.26 -17.80
N GLY A 100 -8.34 -1.47 -17.26
CA GLY A 100 -8.38 -2.72 -18.04
C GLY A 100 -9.52 -2.74 -19.05
N SER A 101 -10.72 -2.31 -18.65
CA SER A 101 -11.89 -2.21 -19.54
C SER A 101 -11.74 -1.20 -20.69
N ARG A 102 -10.71 -0.36 -20.64
CA ARG A 102 -10.41 0.69 -21.64
C ARG A 102 -9.31 0.30 -22.62
N GLY A 103 -8.87 -0.94 -22.60
CA GLY A 103 -7.75 -1.40 -23.42
C GLY A 103 -6.45 -0.72 -23.04
N ALA A 104 -6.15 -0.67 -21.74
CA ALA A 104 -4.94 -0.07 -21.21
C ALA A 104 -3.77 -1.08 -21.22
N LEU A 105 -2.55 -0.59 -21.51
CA LEU A 105 -1.31 -1.28 -21.24
C LEU A 105 -0.56 -0.63 -20.06
N ASN A 106 -0.04 -1.48 -19.18
CA ASN A 106 0.76 -1.05 -18.04
C ASN A 106 2.26 -1.09 -18.39
N LEU A 107 2.84 0.08 -18.56
CA LEU A 107 4.27 0.29 -18.82
C LEU A 107 4.98 0.80 -17.55
N GLY A 108 4.58 0.32 -16.37
CA GLY A 108 5.25 0.58 -15.09
C GLY A 108 6.37 -0.42 -14.83
N PHE A 109 7.52 0.07 -14.34
CA PHE A 109 8.67 -0.76 -13.97
C PHE A 109 9.22 -0.32 -12.61
N SER A 110 9.29 -1.25 -11.68
CA SER A 110 9.74 -0.98 -10.32
C SER A 110 11.16 -0.42 -10.27
N GLY A 111 11.33 0.68 -9.54
CA GLY A 111 12.63 1.32 -9.36
C GLY A 111 13.09 2.22 -10.51
N ASP A 112 12.33 2.32 -11.60
CA ASP A 112 12.72 3.17 -12.74
C ASP A 112 12.72 4.66 -12.39
N GLY A 113 13.75 5.34 -12.87
CA GLY A 113 13.81 6.78 -13.03
C GLY A 113 13.40 7.23 -14.44
N THR A 114 13.44 8.52 -14.68
CA THR A 114 13.12 9.11 -15.99
C THR A 114 14.05 8.60 -17.09
N GLU A 115 15.33 8.40 -16.81
CA GLU A 115 16.33 7.82 -17.70
C GLU A 115 15.99 6.42 -18.21
N ASN A 116 15.38 5.59 -17.34
CA ASN A 116 14.97 4.25 -17.71
C ASN A 116 13.72 4.29 -18.61
N VAL A 117 12.75 5.17 -18.29
CA VAL A 117 11.59 5.40 -19.16
C VAL A 117 12.03 5.86 -20.55
N LEU A 118 12.97 6.80 -20.63
CA LEU A 118 13.53 7.28 -21.91
C LEU A 118 14.13 6.15 -22.73
N TRP A 119 14.90 5.25 -22.08
CA TRP A 119 15.46 4.09 -22.76
C TRP A 119 14.38 3.15 -23.28
N ARG A 120 13.37 2.82 -22.46
CA ARG A 120 12.27 1.93 -22.85
C ARG A 120 11.44 2.47 -24.00
N LEU A 121 11.12 3.76 -23.96
CA LEU A 121 10.45 4.45 -25.08
C LEU A 121 11.28 4.38 -26.36
N ALA A 122 12.61 4.53 -26.29
CA ALA A 122 13.51 4.43 -27.44
C ALA A 122 13.62 2.98 -27.96
N ASN A 123 13.36 1.97 -27.11
CA ASN A 123 13.55 0.55 -27.40
C ASN A 123 12.23 -0.24 -27.58
N GLY A 124 11.21 0.40 -28.15
CA GLY A 124 10.08 -0.31 -28.76
C GLY A 124 8.79 -0.36 -27.95
N GLU A 125 8.77 0.10 -26.68
CA GLU A 125 7.57 -0.07 -25.81
C GLU A 125 6.31 0.68 -26.26
N VAL A 126 6.45 1.58 -27.24
CA VAL A 126 5.31 2.30 -27.80
C VAL A 126 5.23 2.22 -29.33
N ASP A 127 6.11 1.42 -29.95
CA ASP A 127 6.22 1.36 -31.42
C ASP A 127 4.96 0.71 -32.02
N GLY A 128 4.39 1.38 -33.03
CA GLY A 128 3.18 0.93 -33.70
C GLY A 128 1.86 1.25 -32.98
N LEU A 129 1.91 1.74 -31.74
CA LEU A 129 0.72 2.12 -30.99
C LEU A 129 0.22 3.52 -31.37
N GLN A 130 -1.09 3.75 -31.17
CA GLN A 130 -1.74 5.04 -31.34
C GLN A 130 -2.76 5.30 -30.23
N PRO A 131 -2.34 5.34 -28.96
CA PRO A 131 -3.25 5.52 -27.86
C PRO A 131 -3.85 6.94 -27.87
N LYS A 132 -5.06 7.07 -27.34
CA LYS A 132 -5.65 8.39 -27.14
C LYS A 132 -4.94 9.14 -26.01
N VAL A 133 -4.61 8.43 -24.93
CA VAL A 133 -4.01 9.03 -23.71
C VAL A 133 -2.82 8.21 -23.24
N ALA A 134 -1.77 8.91 -22.84
CA ALA A 134 -0.66 8.39 -22.05
C ALA A 134 -0.71 9.03 -20.66
N LEU A 135 -1.04 8.24 -19.64
CA LEU A 135 -0.98 8.64 -18.23
C LEU A 135 0.44 8.42 -17.74
N VAL A 136 1.09 9.47 -17.23
CA VAL A 136 2.49 9.45 -16.81
C VAL A 136 2.60 9.77 -15.33
N LEU A 137 3.22 8.85 -14.57
CA LEU A 137 3.55 9.02 -13.15
C LEU A 137 4.98 8.53 -12.94
N ILE A 138 5.94 9.45 -12.86
CA ILE A 138 7.38 9.17 -12.75
C ILE A 138 8.10 10.29 -11.98
N GLY A 139 9.25 9.99 -11.41
CA GLY A 139 10.11 10.95 -10.72
C GLY A 139 10.38 10.65 -9.25
N THR A 140 9.58 9.79 -8.63
CA THR A 140 9.77 9.45 -7.21
C THR A 140 11.10 8.74 -6.94
N ASN A 141 11.59 7.92 -7.88
CA ASN A 141 12.87 7.26 -7.77
C ASN A 141 14.05 8.18 -8.05
N ASN A 142 13.87 9.16 -8.95
CA ASN A 142 14.88 10.17 -9.22
C ASN A 142 15.24 10.96 -7.95
N THR A 143 14.23 11.48 -7.23
CA THR A 143 14.43 12.19 -5.96
C THR A 143 14.71 11.27 -4.77
N GLY A 144 14.35 9.98 -4.89
CA GLY A 144 14.56 8.93 -3.89
C GLY A 144 15.95 8.29 -3.97
N HIS A 145 16.00 7.02 -4.31
CA HIS A 145 17.26 6.24 -4.28
C HIS A 145 18.29 6.68 -5.33
N LEU A 146 17.89 7.35 -6.41
CA LEU A 146 18.82 7.90 -7.40
C LEU A 146 19.44 9.24 -6.94
N GLY A 147 18.91 9.86 -5.89
CA GLY A 147 19.47 11.05 -5.25
C GLY A 147 19.53 12.32 -6.11
N GLN A 148 18.77 12.37 -7.21
CA GLN A 148 18.78 13.51 -8.15
C GLN A 148 18.09 14.73 -7.54
N THR A 149 18.51 15.92 -7.99
CA THR A 149 17.91 17.19 -7.56
C THR A 149 16.51 17.38 -8.16
N ALA A 150 15.77 18.36 -7.66
CA ALA A 150 14.48 18.72 -8.23
C ALA A 150 14.61 19.16 -9.70
N GLU A 151 15.62 19.98 -10.01
CA GLU A 151 15.88 20.47 -11.36
C GLU A 151 16.25 19.33 -12.32
N GLN A 152 17.11 18.41 -11.88
CA GLN A 152 17.48 17.22 -12.67
C GLN A 152 16.24 16.36 -12.95
N THR A 153 15.44 16.08 -11.92
CA THR A 153 14.23 15.28 -12.06
C THR A 153 13.21 15.94 -12.97
N GLN A 154 13.01 17.25 -12.85
CA GLN A 154 12.11 17.99 -13.74
C GLN A 154 12.59 17.93 -15.20
N LEU A 155 13.89 18.13 -15.46
CA LEU A 155 14.46 17.94 -16.80
C LEU A 155 14.19 16.53 -17.34
N GLY A 156 14.31 15.51 -16.49
CA GLY A 156 14.01 14.12 -16.86
C GLY A 156 12.54 13.92 -17.23
N ILE A 157 11.60 14.46 -16.43
CA ILE A 157 10.16 14.39 -16.72
C ILE A 157 9.85 15.14 -18.04
N ASP A 158 10.43 16.32 -18.23
CA ASP A 158 10.27 17.08 -19.48
C ASP A 158 10.78 16.30 -20.70
N ALA A 159 11.90 15.59 -20.56
CA ALA A 159 12.44 14.76 -21.64
C ALA A 159 11.53 13.54 -21.92
N VAL A 160 10.94 12.93 -20.91
CA VAL A 160 9.96 11.84 -21.08
C VAL A 160 8.72 12.35 -21.83
N VAL A 161 8.18 13.51 -21.42
CA VAL A 161 7.05 14.16 -22.12
C VAL A 161 7.40 14.40 -23.59
N ALA A 162 8.55 15.00 -23.87
CA ALA A 162 9.01 15.28 -25.23
C ALA A 162 9.19 14.01 -26.06
N ALA A 163 9.72 12.91 -25.47
CA ALA A 163 9.87 11.62 -26.14
C ALA A 163 8.51 11.01 -26.50
N ILE A 164 7.53 11.11 -25.59
CA ILE A 164 6.16 10.66 -25.87
C ILE A 164 5.54 11.51 -26.98
N GLU A 165 5.66 12.82 -26.93
CA GLU A 165 5.15 13.71 -27.99
C GLU A 165 5.74 13.42 -29.35
N GLN A 166 7.02 13.07 -29.41
CA GLN A 166 7.71 12.72 -30.65
C GLN A 166 7.25 11.36 -31.22
N LYS A 167 7.17 10.34 -30.34
CA LYS A 167 6.81 8.97 -30.77
C LYS A 167 5.31 8.77 -31.00
N LEU A 168 4.49 9.49 -30.24
CA LEU A 168 3.04 9.38 -30.24
C LEU A 168 2.39 10.75 -30.51
N PRO A 169 2.54 11.30 -31.73
CA PRO A 169 2.18 12.71 -32.02
C PRO A 169 0.69 13.03 -31.90
N ARG A 170 -0.19 12.02 -31.82
CA ARG A 170 -1.64 12.19 -31.66
C ARG A 170 -2.14 11.89 -30.25
N THR A 171 -1.28 11.46 -29.35
CA THR A 171 -1.61 11.08 -27.97
C THR A 171 -1.65 12.32 -27.09
N HIS A 172 -2.68 12.43 -26.26
CA HIS A 172 -2.72 13.43 -25.19
C HIS A 172 -2.02 12.88 -23.95
N ILE A 173 -1.18 13.67 -23.31
CA ILE A 173 -0.45 13.26 -22.11
C ILE A 173 -1.21 13.74 -20.88
N LEU A 174 -1.54 12.83 -19.97
CA LEU A 174 -2.02 13.13 -18.62
C LEU A 174 -0.85 12.93 -17.65
N LEU A 175 -0.19 14.05 -17.31
CA LEU A 175 0.97 14.05 -16.41
C LEU A 175 0.52 14.27 -14.97
N LEU A 176 0.84 13.33 -14.10
CA LEU A 176 0.53 13.43 -12.67
C LEU A 176 1.66 14.07 -11.89
N SER A 177 1.32 14.70 -10.76
CA SER A 177 2.31 15.12 -9.76
C SER A 177 3.08 13.92 -9.21
N VAL A 178 4.35 14.12 -8.83
CA VAL A 178 5.10 13.16 -8.02
C VAL A 178 4.39 13.01 -6.67
N LEU A 179 4.12 11.79 -6.26
CA LEU A 179 3.36 11.51 -5.03
C LEU A 179 4.19 11.86 -3.79
N PRO A 180 3.57 12.43 -2.75
CA PRO A 180 4.25 12.64 -1.48
C PRO A 180 4.61 11.31 -0.82
N SER A 181 5.67 11.31 0.00
CA SER A 181 6.14 10.11 0.71
C SER A 181 6.77 10.46 2.05
N ALA A 182 7.00 9.46 2.91
CA ALA A 182 7.68 9.61 4.19
C ALA A 182 9.17 9.22 4.14
N ILE A 183 9.77 9.13 2.96
CA ILE A 183 11.18 8.69 2.81
C ILE A 183 12.14 9.64 3.53
N SER A 184 12.03 10.93 3.25
CA SER A 184 12.81 11.97 3.95
C SER A 184 12.21 13.36 3.75
N GLY A 185 12.50 14.29 4.66
CA GLY A 185 12.11 15.69 4.49
C GLY A 185 12.77 16.35 3.29
N GLU A 186 13.96 15.92 2.90
CA GLU A 186 14.66 16.41 1.71
C GLU A 186 13.94 15.98 0.43
N LYS A 187 13.59 14.69 0.31
CA LYS A 187 12.79 14.19 -0.82
C LYS A 187 11.46 14.94 -0.91
N SER A 188 10.76 15.12 0.20
CA SER A 188 9.46 15.83 0.21
C SER A 188 9.58 17.26 -0.31
N ARG A 189 10.67 17.97 0.01
CA ARG A 189 10.93 19.32 -0.54
C ARG A 189 11.20 19.29 -2.04
N ARG A 190 12.02 18.33 -2.52
CA ARG A 190 12.30 18.15 -3.94
C ARG A 190 11.02 17.82 -4.72
N ASP A 191 10.21 16.89 -4.24
CA ASP A 191 8.94 16.51 -4.87
C ASP A 191 7.97 17.70 -4.98
N ALA A 192 7.85 18.50 -3.91
CA ALA A 192 7.02 19.71 -3.92
C ALA A 192 7.52 20.76 -4.93
N GLN A 193 8.83 20.94 -5.01
CA GLN A 193 9.47 21.88 -5.97
C GLN A 193 9.22 21.41 -7.42
N ILE A 194 9.35 20.11 -7.69
CA ILE A 194 9.04 19.53 -9.00
C ILE A 194 7.58 19.78 -9.35
N ASN A 195 6.65 19.45 -8.46
CA ASN A 195 5.23 19.58 -8.70
C ASN A 195 4.83 21.03 -8.99
N GLN A 196 5.42 21.99 -8.28
CA GLN A 196 5.24 23.42 -8.56
C GLN A 196 5.77 23.80 -9.95
N GLY A 197 6.95 23.30 -10.31
CA GLY A 197 7.55 23.56 -11.63
C GLY A 197 6.73 22.96 -12.78
N LEU A 198 6.22 21.73 -12.61
CA LEU A 198 5.37 21.06 -13.60
C LEU A 198 4.03 21.78 -13.78
N ALA A 199 3.42 22.27 -12.70
CA ALA A 199 2.17 23.03 -12.76
C ALA A 199 2.34 24.32 -13.59
N VAL A 200 3.45 25.05 -13.41
CA VAL A 200 3.76 26.24 -14.18
C VAL A 200 4.04 25.90 -15.66
N ARG A 201 4.82 24.85 -15.90
CA ARG A 201 5.27 24.47 -17.24
C ARG A 201 4.16 23.93 -18.12
N TYR A 202 3.25 23.17 -17.57
CA TYR A 202 2.20 22.45 -18.32
C TYR A 202 0.79 22.98 -18.09
N GLY A 203 0.61 24.06 -17.30
CA GLY A 203 -0.71 24.61 -16.98
C GLY A 203 -1.57 24.97 -18.19
N ASP A 204 -0.95 25.51 -19.24
CA ASP A 204 -1.62 25.93 -20.48
C ASP A 204 -1.17 25.12 -21.71
N ASN A 205 -0.60 23.93 -21.51
CA ASN A 205 -0.13 23.10 -22.63
C ASN A 205 -1.30 22.40 -23.31
N PRO A 206 -1.47 22.56 -24.65
CA PRO A 206 -2.63 21.97 -25.34
C PRO A 206 -2.56 20.44 -25.49
N ARG A 207 -1.38 19.84 -25.32
CA ARG A 207 -1.16 18.39 -25.47
C ARG A 207 -0.90 17.68 -24.16
N VAL A 208 -0.61 18.41 -23.09
CA VAL A 208 -0.31 17.88 -21.77
C VAL A 208 -1.30 18.46 -20.77
N THR A 209 -2.03 17.61 -20.09
CA THR A 209 -2.80 18.01 -18.93
C THR A 209 -2.02 17.62 -17.68
N TYR A 210 -1.55 18.60 -16.93
CA TYR A 210 -0.98 18.35 -15.60
C TYR A 210 -2.10 18.21 -14.57
N LEU A 211 -2.05 17.16 -13.75
CA LEU A 211 -3.00 16.91 -12.67
C LEU A 211 -2.25 16.70 -11.36
N ASP A 212 -2.42 17.63 -10.42
CA ASP A 212 -1.90 17.45 -9.07
C ASP A 212 -2.83 16.53 -8.26
N VAL A 213 -2.32 15.36 -7.92
CA VAL A 213 -3.01 14.34 -7.13
C VAL A 213 -2.44 14.23 -5.72
N SER A 214 -1.53 15.10 -5.31
CA SER A 214 -0.88 15.05 -4.00
C SER A 214 -1.86 15.20 -2.83
N SER A 215 -2.96 15.93 -3.02
CA SER A 215 -4.03 16.10 -2.03
C SER A 215 -4.74 14.80 -1.65
N VAL A 216 -4.71 13.77 -2.49
CA VAL A 216 -5.23 12.43 -2.16
C VAL A 216 -4.50 11.86 -0.94
N PHE A 217 -3.18 12.07 -0.89
CA PHE A 217 -2.27 11.51 0.10
C PHE A 217 -1.91 12.49 1.22
N GLN A 218 -2.53 13.66 1.26
CA GLN A 218 -2.28 14.67 2.29
C GLN A 218 -3.58 15.18 2.90
N ARG A 219 -3.57 15.44 4.21
CA ARG A 219 -4.64 16.11 4.95
C ARG A 219 -4.02 17.08 5.95
N ASP A 220 -4.44 18.34 5.93
CA ASP A 220 -3.93 19.39 6.82
C ASP A 220 -2.39 19.51 6.80
N GLY A 221 -1.80 19.39 5.61
CA GLY A 221 -0.34 19.44 5.39
C GLY A 221 0.43 18.21 5.89
N LYS A 222 -0.26 17.16 6.32
CA LYS A 222 0.35 15.90 6.80
C LYS A 222 0.09 14.77 5.83
N LEU A 223 1.08 13.89 5.69
CA LEU A 223 0.95 12.68 4.89
C LEU A 223 -0.09 11.73 5.54
N ARG A 224 -0.98 11.20 4.73
CA ARG A 224 -1.94 10.17 5.09
C ARG A 224 -1.28 8.81 5.00
N THR A 225 -0.47 8.47 6.01
CA THR A 225 0.32 7.23 6.04
C THR A 225 -0.55 5.97 5.98
N GLU A 226 -1.82 6.08 6.37
CA GLU A 226 -2.82 5.01 6.28
C GLU A 226 -3.19 4.59 4.85
N LEU A 227 -2.75 5.34 3.84
CA LEU A 227 -2.95 5.02 2.41
C LEU A 227 -1.72 4.40 1.75
N PHE A 228 -0.70 4.15 2.55
CA PHE A 228 0.55 3.56 2.09
C PHE A 228 0.77 2.25 2.81
N TYR A 229 1.29 1.29 2.07
CA TYR A 229 1.55 -0.03 2.56
C TYR A 229 2.87 -0.56 2.06
N ASP A 230 3.69 -1.07 2.96
CA ASP A 230 4.80 -1.93 2.62
C ASP A 230 5.22 -2.80 3.80
N THR A 231 4.62 -3.97 3.93
CA THR A 231 4.93 -4.95 4.97
C THR A 231 6.05 -5.90 4.58
N ARG A 232 6.62 -5.77 3.39
CA ARG A 232 7.67 -6.65 2.88
C ARG A 232 9.03 -6.37 3.51
N PHE A 233 9.20 -5.19 4.10
CA PHE A 233 10.48 -4.72 4.63
C PHE A 233 10.52 -4.77 6.15
N ARG A 234 11.70 -5.16 6.67
CA ARG A 234 11.98 -5.16 8.11
C ARG A 234 13.24 -4.34 8.38
N PRO A 235 13.15 -3.28 9.21
CA PRO A 235 11.93 -2.69 9.76
C PRO A 235 10.98 -2.21 8.67
N ALA A 236 9.72 -1.95 9.03
CA ALA A 236 8.73 -1.44 8.07
C ALA A 236 9.29 -0.27 7.27
N ALA A 237 9.16 -0.33 5.95
CA ALA A 237 9.63 0.75 5.08
C ALA A 237 8.81 2.01 5.30
N ALA A 238 9.42 3.16 5.05
CA ALA A 238 8.70 4.42 5.05
C ALA A 238 7.60 4.43 3.98
N ALA A 239 6.49 5.12 4.25
CA ALA A 239 5.38 5.26 3.31
C ALA A 239 5.87 5.83 1.96
N LEU A 240 5.84 5.01 0.93
CA LEU A 240 6.24 5.33 -0.45
C LEU A 240 5.23 4.77 -1.46
N HIS A 241 4.85 3.51 -1.33
CA HIS A 241 3.91 2.86 -2.24
C HIS A 241 2.50 2.94 -1.66
N PRO A 242 1.53 3.51 -2.41
CA PRO A 242 0.14 3.46 -2.00
C PRO A 242 -0.34 2.01 -1.86
N ASP A 243 -1.12 1.74 -0.82
CA ASP A 243 -1.83 0.49 -0.64
C ASP A 243 -3.01 0.37 -1.63
N THR A 244 -3.76 -0.70 -1.56
CA THR A 244 -4.93 -0.91 -2.44
C THR A 244 -5.95 0.20 -2.32
N GLN A 245 -6.17 0.77 -1.12
CA GLN A 245 -7.06 1.91 -0.92
C GLN A 245 -6.46 3.18 -1.51
N GLY A 246 -5.15 3.43 -1.29
CA GLY A 246 -4.44 4.57 -1.86
C GLY A 246 -4.43 4.55 -3.38
N GLN A 247 -4.14 3.39 -4.00
CA GLN A 247 -4.21 3.21 -5.46
C GLN A 247 -5.61 3.46 -6.03
N ARG A 248 -6.65 3.00 -5.31
CA ARG A 248 -8.03 3.24 -5.72
C ARG A 248 -8.39 4.72 -5.63
N MET A 249 -8.07 5.38 -4.51
CA MET A 249 -8.32 6.81 -4.35
C MET A 249 -7.56 7.65 -5.38
N LEU A 250 -6.36 7.23 -5.75
CA LEU A 250 -5.59 7.84 -6.84
C LEU A 250 -6.34 7.70 -8.18
N ALA A 251 -6.80 6.48 -8.50
CA ALA A 251 -7.56 6.23 -9.72
C ALA A 251 -8.87 7.05 -9.76
N GLU A 252 -9.60 7.13 -8.64
CA GLU A 252 -10.82 7.97 -8.50
C GLU A 252 -10.53 9.46 -8.74
N ALA A 253 -9.42 9.97 -8.23
CA ALA A 253 -9.03 11.37 -8.44
C ALA A 253 -8.63 11.68 -9.89
N ILE A 254 -8.06 10.70 -10.59
CA ILE A 254 -7.66 10.79 -12.00
C ILE A 254 -8.88 10.69 -12.93
N GLU A 255 -9.88 9.91 -12.53
CA GLU A 255 -10.98 9.45 -13.39
C GLU A 255 -11.74 10.56 -14.14
N PRO A 256 -12.15 11.66 -13.51
CA PRO A 256 -12.89 12.71 -14.23
C PRO A 256 -12.09 13.32 -15.39
N THR A 257 -10.78 13.49 -15.19
CA THR A 257 -9.88 14.01 -16.20
C THR A 257 -9.59 12.99 -17.29
N LEU A 258 -9.29 11.75 -16.90
CA LEU A 258 -8.99 10.65 -17.81
C LEU A 258 -10.19 10.35 -18.74
N ALA A 259 -11.38 10.21 -18.18
CA ALA A 259 -12.60 9.95 -18.96
C ALA A 259 -12.87 11.05 -19.99
N ARG A 260 -12.74 12.33 -19.58
CA ARG A 260 -12.86 13.47 -20.48
C ARG A 260 -11.83 13.41 -21.63
N LEU A 261 -10.57 13.08 -21.35
CA LEU A 261 -9.53 12.97 -22.37
C LEU A 261 -9.76 11.78 -23.31
N LEU A 262 -10.30 10.67 -22.81
CA LEU A 262 -10.68 9.53 -23.62
C LEU A 262 -11.99 9.77 -24.43
N GLY A 263 -12.75 10.82 -24.11
CA GLY A 263 -14.06 11.11 -24.70
C GLY A 263 -15.13 10.11 -24.24
N GLU A 264 -15.09 9.71 -22.99
CA GLU A 264 -15.98 8.72 -22.36
C GLU A 264 -16.72 9.35 -21.17
N ALA A 265 -17.84 8.75 -20.77
CA ALA A 265 -18.43 9.06 -19.48
C ALA A 265 -17.49 8.55 -18.36
N PRO A 266 -17.33 9.30 -17.26
CA PRO A 266 -16.58 8.80 -16.12
C PRO A 266 -17.15 7.46 -15.66
N VAL A 267 -16.27 6.52 -15.33
CA VAL A 267 -16.67 5.33 -14.58
C VAL A 267 -17.37 5.85 -13.32
N LYS A 268 -18.54 5.33 -13.01
CA LYS A 268 -19.29 5.76 -11.82
C LYS A 268 -18.34 5.76 -10.63
N PRO A 269 -18.29 6.85 -9.84
CA PRO A 269 -17.39 6.93 -8.71
C PRO A 269 -17.55 5.67 -7.89
N VAL A 270 -16.43 5.05 -7.52
CA VAL A 270 -16.39 3.89 -6.64
C VAL A 270 -17.01 4.19 -5.27
N ALA A 271 -17.37 5.45 -4.99
CA ALA A 271 -18.29 5.80 -3.90
C ALA A 271 -19.61 5.00 -3.96
N GLU A 272 -20.07 4.57 -5.14
CA GLU A 272 -21.21 3.65 -5.29
C GLU A 272 -20.79 2.16 -5.31
N LEU A 273 -19.52 1.85 -5.68
CA LEU A 273 -18.98 0.50 -5.64
C LEU A 273 -18.13 0.25 -4.36
N GLY A 274 -17.70 1.28 -3.68
CA GLY A 274 -16.58 1.23 -2.76
C GLY A 274 -16.84 1.74 -1.36
N ARG A 275 -18.07 1.89 -0.92
CA ARG A 275 -18.31 1.93 0.53
C ARG A 275 -18.06 0.57 1.20
N ASP A 276 -17.88 -0.49 0.41
CA ASP A 276 -17.75 -1.85 0.90
C ASP A 276 -16.34 -2.45 0.73
N VAL A 277 -15.40 -1.77 0.06
CA VAL A 277 -14.01 -2.23 0.04
C VAL A 277 -13.29 -1.64 1.24
N THR A 278 -13.18 -2.45 2.25
CA THR A 278 -12.47 -2.14 3.49
C THR A 278 -11.11 -2.81 3.51
N THR A 279 -10.10 -2.14 4.10
CA THR A 279 -8.80 -2.74 4.34
C THR A 279 -8.90 -4.06 5.12
N ALA A 280 -9.95 -4.24 5.92
CA ALA A 280 -10.24 -5.48 6.65
C ALA A 280 -10.47 -6.70 5.75
N LEU A 281 -10.77 -6.51 4.46
CA LEU A 281 -10.97 -7.55 3.45
C LEU A 281 -9.75 -7.77 2.54
N MET A 282 -8.74 -6.94 2.64
CA MET A 282 -7.57 -6.97 1.76
C MET A 282 -6.45 -7.79 2.38
N PRO A 283 -6.17 -9.01 1.88
CA PRO A 283 -5.13 -9.84 2.46
C PRO A 283 -3.78 -9.18 2.41
N VAL A 284 -3.16 -9.09 3.56
CA VAL A 284 -1.86 -8.47 3.77
C VAL A 284 -1.08 -9.30 4.78
N ASP A 285 0.20 -9.47 4.55
CA ASP A 285 1.10 -10.13 5.47
C ASP A 285 1.38 -9.28 6.73
N TRP A 286 2.52 -9.42 7.33
CA TRP A 286 2.89 -8.74 8.56
C TRP A 286 2.74 -7.20 8.49
N LEU A 287 1.97 -6.61 9.40
CA LEU A 287 1.72 -5.17 9.52
C LEU A 287 2.42 -4.54 10.73
N GLU A 288 2.35 -5.21 11.88
CA GLU A 288 2.77 -4.65 13.14
C GLU A 288 3.95 -5.43 13.72
N GLN A 289 4.94 -4.70 14.23
CA GLN A 289 6.06 -5.32 14.93
C GLN A 289 5.60 -5.84 16.30
N ASP A 290 6.00 -7.07 16.63
CA ASP A 290 5.80 -7.68 17.93
C ASP A 290 7.15 -8.24 18.44
N SER A 291 7.12 -8.84 19.63
CA SER A 291 8.28 -9.46 20.31
C SER A 291 8.75 -10.78 19.67
N TYR A 292 8.15 -11.21 18.58
CA TYR A 292 8.50 -12.45 17.88
C TYR A 292 8.64 -12.21 16.37
N ASP A 293 9.27 -13.15 15.66
CA ASP A 293 9.34 -13.13 14.20
C ASP A 293 8.06 -13.70 13.60
N TRP A 294 7.27 -12.83 12.97
CA TRP A 294 5.98 -13.17 12.38
C TRP A 294 6.10 -14.20 11.24
N TYR A 295 7.11 -14.05 10.36
CA TYR A 295 7.30 -15.01 9.26
C TYR A 295 7.84 -16.35 9.75
N ALA A 296 8.76 -16.35 10.73
CA ALA A 296 9.20 -17.59 11.34
C ALA A 296 8.03 -18.37 11.96
N ARG A 297 7.09 -17.64 12.62
CA ARG A 297 5.87 -18.26 13.13
C ARG A 297 4.96 -18.78 12.00
N HIS A 298 4.80 -18.01 10.90
CA HIS A 298 4.02 -18.45 9.74
C HIS A 298 4.59 -19.75 9.16
N HIS A 299 5.90 -19.84 8.97
CA HIS A 299 6.55 -21.07 8.50
C HIS A 299 6.38 -22.24 9.50
N ALA A 300 6.47 -21.96 10.80
CA ALA A 300 6.22 -22.96 11.82
C ALA A 300 4.76 -23.44 11.83
N ALA A 301 3.80 -22.54 11.59
CA ALA A 301 2.39 -22.86 11.46
C ALA A 301 2.11 -23.76 10.25
N LEU A 302 2.70 -23.45 9.08
CA LEU A 302 2.62 -24.29 7.89
C LEU A 302 3.22 -25.68 8.12
N ALA A 303 4.37 -25.76 8.79
CA ALA A 303 5.00 -27.03 9.14
C ALA A 303 4.15 -27.85 10.11
N ALA A 304 3.58 -27.19 11.14
CA ALA A 304 2.70 -27.83 12.11
C ALA A 304 1.37 -28.30 11.48
N ALA A 305 0.80 -27.50 10.57
CA ALA A 305 -0.40 -27.87 9.81
C ALA A 305 -0.22 -29.19 9.04
N ARG A 306 0.94 -29.38 8.43
CA ARG A 306 1.26 -30.60 7.66
C ARG A 306 1.51 -31.83 8.52
N SER A 307 2.00 -31.66 9.74
CA SER A 307 2.47 -32.76 10.58
C SER A 307 1.47 -33.18 11.68
N LEU A 308 0.66 -32.23 12.19
CA LEU A 308 -0.09 -32.42 13.44
C LEU A 308 -1.43 -33.14 13.26
N LYS A 309 -2.05 -33.10 12.09
CA LYS A 309 -3.44 -33.58 11.86
C LYS A 309 -4.41 -33.10 12.96
N PRO A 310 -4.62 -31.79 13.08
CA PRO A 310 -5.33 -31.26 14.25
C PRO A 310 -6.81 -31.63 14.24
N GLU A 311 -7.35 -31.97 15.42
CA GLU A 311 -8.79 -32.05 15.63
C GLU A 311 -9.44 -30.68 15.88
N VAL A 312 -8.66 -29.73 16.37
CA VAL A 312 -9.09 -28.36 16.61
C VAL A 312 -8.08 -27.39 15.96
N VAL A 313 -8.58 -26.41 15.24
CA VAL A 313 -7.78 -25.30 14.73
C VAL A 313 -8.27 -24.01 15.39
N MET A 314 -7.34 -23.28 16.02
CA MET A 314 -7.59 -21.99 16.65
C MET A 314 -7.05 -20.90 15.73
N ILE A 315 -7.89 -19.99 15.27
CA ILE A 315 -7.50 -18.87 14.38
C ILE A 315 -7.71 -17.56 15.13
N GLY A 316 -6.71 -16.67 15.14
CA GLY A 316 -6.87 -15.39 15.81
C GLY A 316 -5.63 -14.53 15.87
N ASP A 317 -5.69 -13.55 16.78
CA ASP A 317 -4.64 -12.58 17.09
C ASP A 317 -3.79 -12.99 18.31
N SER A 318 -3.18 -11.98 19.00
CA SER A 318 -2.37 -12.20 20.21
C SER A 318 -3.13 -12.93 21.32
N ILE A 319 -4.42 -12.72 21.44
CA ILE A 319 -5.25 -13.37 22.48
C ILE A 319 -5.29 -14.88 22.23
N THR A 320 -5.36 -15.33 20.98
CA THR A 320 -5.24 -16.74 20.63
C THR A 320 -3.79 -17.21 20.71
N HIS A 321 -2.83 -16.41 20.20
CA HIS A 321 -1.41 -16.73 20.17
C HIS A 321 -0.85 -17.09 21.57
N PHE A 322 -1.15 -16.24 22.55
CA PHE A 322 -0.56 -16.34 23.89
C PHE A 322 -1.28 -17.34 24.81
N TRP A 323 -2.32 -18.01 24.35
CA TRP A 323 -2.98 -19.00 25.19
C TRP A 323 -2.05 -20.18 25.48
N SER A 324 -1.80 -21.04 24.50
CA SER A 324 -0.83 -22.17 24.53
C SER A 324 -0.88 -22.94 23.20
N GLY A 325 -0.18 -24.06 23.12
CA GLY A 325 -0.24 -25.02 22.01
C GLY A 325 0.72 -24.74 20.86
N PRO A 326 0.90 -25.73 19.95
CA PRO A 326 1.81 -25.63 18.81
C PRO A 326 1.21 -24.79 17.65
N PRO A 327 2.07 -24.05 16.92
CA PRO A 327 3.46 -23.77 17.23
C PRO A 327 3.56 -22.88 18.47
N HIS A 328 4.47 -23.24 19.37
CA HIS A 328 4.53 -22.60 20.69
C HIS A 328 4.97 -21.13 20.58
N ALA A 329 4.28 -20.27 21.34
CA ALA A 329 4.65 -18.88 21.51
C ALA A 329 5.81 -18.72 22.51
N THR A 330 6.56 -17.60 22.39
CA THR A 330 7.55 -17.21 23.40
C THR A 330 6.89 -16.78 24.72
N ARG A 331 5.66 -16.24 24.63
CA ARG A 331 4.80 -15.91 25.77
C ARG A 331 3.63 -16.89 25.81
N VAL A 332 3.43 -17.55 26.96
CA VAL A 332 2.29 -18.44 27.22
C VAL A 332 1.60 -18.00 28.51
N SER A 333 0.31 -17.70 28.45
CA SER A 333 -0.43 -17.11 29.57
C SER A 333 -1.54 -18.00 30.14
N GLY A 334 -1.89 -19.12 29.45
CA GLY A 334 -2.98 -20.01 29.84
C GLY A 334 -2.68 -21.50 29.68
N PRO A 335 -1.51 -22.04 30.10
CA PRO A 335 -1.16 -23.43 29.83
C PRO A 335 -2.01 -24.42 30.60
N GLN A 336 -2.48 -24.08 31.81
CA GLN A 336 -3.30 -24.98 32.64
C GLN A 336 -4.73 -25.09 32.09
N SER A 337 -5.33 -23.96 31.68
CA SER A 337 -6.66 -23.92 31.05
C SER A 337 -6.65 -24.61 29.68
N TRP A 338 -5.57 -24.48 28.91
CA TRP A 338 -5.36 -25.22 27.68
C TRP A 338 -5.32 -26.71 27.91
N GLN A 339 -4.46 -27.18 28.84
CA GLN A 339 -4.36 -28.59 29.20
C GLN A 339 -5.69 -29.16 29.74
N TRP A 340 -6.40 -28.37 30.53
CA TRP A 340 -7.71 -28.77 31.06
C TRP A 340 -8.77 -28.94 29.97
N LEU A 341 -8.77 -28.05 28.94
CA LEU A 341 -9.76 -28.11 27.86
C LEU A 341 -9.42 -29.22 26.85
N TYR A 342 -8.17 -29.26 26.42
CA TYR A 342 -7.77 -30.08 25.28
C TYR A 342 -7.13 -31.42 25.66
N GLY A 343 -6.51 -31.53 26.83
CA GLY A 343 -5.80 -32.75 27.25
C GLY A 343 -4.72 -33.13 26.25
N LYS A 344 -4.83 -34.32 25.68
CA LYS A 344 -3.94 -34.82 24.62
C LYS A 344 -4.44 -34.59 23.20
N ARG A 345 -5.56 -33.91 23.05
CA ARG A 345 -6.15 -33.60 21.72
C ARG A 345 -5.17 -32.79 20.89
N PRO A 346 -4.93 -33.16 19.63
CA PRO A 346 -4.09 -32.36 18.74
C PRO A 346 -4.80 -31.06 18.36
N VAL A 347 -4.23 -29.93 18.76
CA VAL A 347 -4.74 -28.58 18.50
C VAL A 347 -3.66 -27.76 17.79
N LEU A 348 -4.02 -27.15 16.69
CA LEU A 348 -3.16 -26.21 15.97
C LEU A 348 -3.53 -24.77 16.35
N ASN A 349 -2.57 -24.02 16.90
CA ASN A 349 -2.76 -22.63 17.27
C ASN A 349 -2.27 -21.68 16.17
N LEU A 350 -3.18 -21.19 15.34
CA LEU A 350 -2.97 -20.17 14.31
C LEU A 350 -3.30 -18.76 14.83
N GLY A 351 -3.02 -18.46 16.09
CA GLY A 351 -3.02 -17.13 16.64
C GLY A 351 -1.70 -16.41 16.34
N PHE A 352 -1.75 -15.12 15.97
CA PHE A 352 -0.58 -14.29 15.71
C PHE A 352 -0.74 -12.94 16.39
N GLY A 353 0.27 -12.50 17.12
CA GLY A 353 0.29 -11.19 17.76
C GLY A 353 0.05 -10.08 16.75
N TRP A 354 -0.79 -9.12 17.13
CA TRP A 354 -1.19 -7.98 16.32
C TRP A 354 -1.98 -8.26 15.04
N ASP A 355 -2.23 -9.52 14.68
CA ASP A 355 -3.01 -9.81 13.48
C ASP A 355 -4.37 -9.13 13.49
N ARG A 356 -4.74 -8.67 12.31
CA ARG A 356 -6.04 -8.16 11.91
C ARG A 356 -6.71 -9.18 10.99
N THR A 357 -7.95 -8.94 10.62
CA THR A 357 -8.67 -9.83 9.68
C THR A 357 -7.94 -10.00 8.36
N GLN A 358 -7.33 -8.94 7.82
CA GLN A 358 -6.56 -8.97 6.59
C GLN A 358 -5.31 -9.85 6.68
N ASN A 359 -4.63 -9.89 7.82
CA ASN A 359 -3.48 -10.78 8.03
C ASN A 359 -3.91 -12.26 8.06
N VAL A 360 -5.01 -12.54 8.74
CA VAL A 360 -5.61 -13.89 8.76
C VAL A 360 -5.99 -14.33 7.34
N LEU A 361 -6.64 -13.47 6.57
CA LEU A 361 -7.00 -13.75 5.16
C LEU A 361 -5.76 -14.06 4.32
N TRP A 362 -4.67 -13.31 4.51
CA TRP A 362 -3.42 -13.57 3.82
C TRP A 362 -2.85 -14.94 4.19
N ARG A 363 -2.75 -15.27 5.49
CA ARG A 363 -2.21 -16.55 5.94
C ARG A 363 -3.02 -17.75 5.45
N ILE A 364 -4.34 -17.63 5.42
CA ILE A 364 -5.22 -18.64 4.83
C ILE A 364 -4.91 -18.85 3.34
N ARG A 365 -4.73 -17.78 2.59
CA ARG A 365 -4.35 -17.83 1.16
C ARG A 365 -2.95 -18.40 0.94
N GLN A 366 -2.05 -18.28 1.92
CA GLN A 366 -0.72 -18.89 1.92
C GLN A 366 -0.71 -20.36 2.37
N GLY A 367 -1.87 -20.96 2.55
CA GLY A 367 -1.99 -22.41 2.73
C GLY A 367 -2.04 -22.89 4.19
N GLU A 368 -2.21 -22.00 5.19
CA GLU A 368 -2.30 -22.44 6.60
C GLU A 368 -3.46 -23.41 6.88
N LEU A 369 -4.49 -23.40 6.04
CA LEU A 369 -5.64 -24.29 6.18
C LEU A 369 -5.68 -25.42 5.15
N ASP A 370 -4.70 -25.49 4.24
CA ASP A 370 -4.74 -26.44 3.12
C ASP A 370 -4.60 -27.89 3.60
N GLY A 371 -5.53 -28.74 3.18
CA GLY A 371 -5.55 -30.16 3.54
C GLY A 371 -5.89 -30.48 5.00
N LEU A 372 -6.35 -29.48 5.78
CA LEU A 372 -6.81 -29.69 7.14
C LEU A 372 -8.28 -30.14 7.17
N GLU A 373 -8.58 -31.11 8.00
CA GLU A 373 -9.93 -31.64 8.26
C GLU A 373 -10.23 -31.67 9.77
N PRO A 374 -10.14 -30.54 10.49
CA PRO A 374 -10.40 -30.52 11.91
C PRO A 374 -11.88 -30.76 12.19
N ARG A 375 -12.17 -31.34 13.34
CA ARG A 375 -13.55 -31.44 13.85
C ARG A 375 -14.09 -30.05 14.23
N TRP A 376 -13.22 -29.18 14.75
CA TRP A 376 -13.58 -27.87 15.26
C TRP A 376 -12.65 -26.78 14.75
N VAL A 377 -13.23 -25.64 14.38
CA VAL A 377 -12.50 -24.39 14.15
C VAL A 377 -13.00 -23.35 15.15
N VAL A 378 -12.09 -22.69 15.84
CA VAL A 378 -12.39 -21.59 16.75
C VAL A 378 -11.78 -20.34 16.20
N LEU A 379 -12.58 -19.33 15.90
CA LEU A 379 -12.15 -18.05 15.36
C LEU A 379 -12.36 -16.94 16.40
N HIS A 380 -11.28 -16.26 16.77
CA HIS A 380 -11.31 -15.04 17.60
C HIS A 380 -10.39 -13.99 17.00
N ILE A 381 -10.94 -12.96 16.37
CA ILE A 381 -10.19 -11.91 15.66
C ILE A 381 -10.99 -10.61 15.60
N GLY A 382 -10.31 -9.48 15.43
CA GLY A 382 -10.92 -8.20 15.15
C GLY A 382 -10.59 -7.08 16.13
N THR A 383 -10.05 -7.39 17.31
CA THR A 383 -9.69 -6.36 18.30
C THR A 383 -8.65 -5.38 17.75
N ASN A 384 -7.68 -5.85 16.97
CA ASN A 384 -6.65 -5.02 16.36
C ASN A 384 -7.19 -4.21 15.16
N ASN A 385 -8.21 -4.70 14.45
CA ASN A 385 -8.88 -3.92 13.40
C ASN A 385 -9.44 -2.61 13.95
N LEU A 386 -9.99 -2.63 15.16
CA LEU A 386 -10.58 -1.45 15.82
C LEU A 386 -9.53 -0.48 16.40
N THR A 387 -8.24 -0.82 16.32
CA THR A 387 -7.13 -0.01 16.86
C THR A 387 -6.34 0.60 15.70
N GLY A 388 -6.19 1.93 15.69
CA GLY A 388 -5.30 2.63 14.75
C GLY A 388 -3.85 2.53 15.20
N THR A 389 -2.93 2.35 14.24
CA THR A 389 -1.48 2.33 14.43
C THR A 389 -0.80 3.21 13.37
N ALA A 390 0.52 3.29 13.40
CA ALA A 390 1.28 3.99 12.35
C ALA A 390 1.19 3.26 10.99
N GLN A 391 0.98 1.94 10.99
CA GLN A 391 0.97 1.10 9.80
C GLN A 391 -0.44 0.86 9.24
N SER A 392 -1.49 1.04 10.06
CA SER A 392 -2.86 0.77 9.64
C SER A 392 -3.87 1.64 10.39
N ARG A 393 -4.81 2.22 9.65
CA ARG A 393 -5.94 2.91 10.28
C ARG A 393 -6.81 1.95 11.08
N ALA A 394 -7.55 2.47 12.04
CA ALA A 394 -8.63 1.70 12.65
C ALA A 394 -9.73 1.43 11.62
N SER A 395 -10.18 0.19 11.56
CA SER A 395 -11.40 -0.18 10.84
C SER A 395 -12.62 0.24 11.65
N THR A 396 -13.72 0.56 10.96
CA THR A 396 -15.01 0.73 11.60
C THR A 396 -15.56 -0.61 12.12
N PRO A 397 -16.55 -0.63 13.00
CA PRO A 397 -17.22 -1.87 13.41
C PRO A 397 -17.79 -2.67 12.23
N ALA A 398 -18.36 -2.00 11.23
CA ALA A 398 -18.90 -2.64 10.04
C ALA A 398 -17.80 -3.29 9.19
N GLU A 399 -16.69 -2.59 8.94
CA GLU A 399 -15.53 -3.12 8.24
C GLU A 399 -14.92 -4.34 8.95
N THR A 400 -14.80 -4.25 10.28
CA THR A 400 -14.29 -5.36 11.10
C THR A 400 -15.21 -6.59 10.99
N ALA A 401 -16.53 -6.39 11.09
CA ALA A 401 -17.48 -7.48 10.93
C ALA A 401 -17.44 -8.11 9.53
N GLN A 402 -17.26 -7.33 8.47
CA GLN A 402 -17.07 -7.82 7.10
C GLN A 402 -15.78 -8.65 6.98
N GLY A 403 -14.67 -8.21 7.59
CA GLY A 403 -13.43 -8.96 7.62
C GLY A 403 -13.57 -10.31 8.33
N VAL A 404 -14.26 -10.35 9.46
CA VAL A 404 -14.57 -11.60 10.17
C VAL A 404 -15.44 -12.52 9.29
N ASP A 405 -16.49 -11.98 8.63
CA ASP A 405 -17.34 -12.73 7.72
C ASP A 405 -16.57 -13.32 6.53
N ALA A 406 -15.59 -12.58 6.00
CA ALA A 406 -14.72 -13.10 4.94
C ALA A 406 -13.89 -14.30 5.40
N ILE A 407 -13.32 -14.25 6.61
CA ILE A 407 -12.59 -15.39 7.19
C ILE A 407 -13.53 -16.59 7.40
N VAL A 408 -14.73 -16.36 7.89
CA VAL A 408 -15.74 -17.43 8.05
C VAL A 408 -16.04 -18.10 6.71
N ARG A 409 -16.17 -17.35 5.63
CA ARG A 409 -16.36 -17.91 4.27
C ARG A 409 -15.17 -18.75 3.83
N GLU A 410 -13.95 -18.26 4.01
CA GLU A 410 -12.73 -19.03 3.68
C GLU A 410 -12.64 -20.34 4.46
N VAL A 411 -12.90 -20.30 5.77
CA VAL A 411 -12.94 -21.48 6.63
C VAL A 411 -13.96 -22.50 6.13
N ARG A 412 -15.17 -22.05 5.80
CA ARG A 412 -16.24 -22.94 5.30
C ARG A 412 -15.92 -23.56 3.95
N THR A 413 -15.30 -22.77 3.07
CA THR A 413 -14.89 -23.26 1.74
C THR A 413 -13.83 -24.35 1.86
N ARG A 414 -12.84 -24.15 2.74
CA ARG A 414 -11.69 -25.05 2.87
C ARG A 414 -11.95 -26.23 3.80
N MET A 415 -12.79 -26.05 4.81
CA MET A 415 -13.09 -27.02 5.86
C MET A 415 -14.62 -27.19 6.05
N PRO A 416 -15.37 -27.65 5.01
CA PRO A 416 -16.83 -27.66 5.01
C PRO A 416 -17.44 -28.56 6.07
N ASN A 417 -16.72 -29.57 6.54
CA ASN A 417 -17.18 -30.54 7.53
C ASN A 417 -16.88 -30.12 8.98
N SER A 418 -16.14 -29.05 9.19
CA SER A 418 -15.75 -28.57 10.51
C SER A 418 -16.87 -27.79 11.18
N LYS A 419 -17.03 -27.96 12.49
CA LYS A 419 -17.91 -27.12 13.31
C LYS A 419 -17.21 -25.82 13.64
N LEU A 420 -17.78 -24.69 13.23
CA LEU A 420 -17.18 -23.38 13.45
C LEU A 420 -17.76 -22.71 14.70
N ILE A 421 -16.88 -22.38 15.65
CA ILE A 421 -17.19 -21.51 16.80
C ILE A 421 -16.56 -20.15 16.52
N LEU A 422 -17.41 -19.13 16.37
CA LEU A 422 -17.02 -17.74 16.27
C LEU A 422 -17.10 -17.11 17.66
N MET A 423 -15.98 -16.65 18.19
CA MET A 423 -15.94 -15.90 19.44
C MET A 423 -16.29 -14.44 19.18
N ALA A 424 -17.15 -13.87 20.00
CA ALA A 424 -17.31 -12.42 20.07
C ALA A 424 -16.00 -11.78 20.53
N ILE A 425 -15.68 -10.57 20.02
CA ILE A 425 -14.48 -9.84 20.43
C ILE A 425 -14.58 -9.52 21.91
N MET A 426 -13.54 -9.86 22.67
CA MET A 426 -13.49 -9.67 24.10
C MET A 426 -13.40 -8.16 24.44
N PRO A 427 -13.96 -7.73 25.60
CA PRO A 427 -13.86 -6.35 26.04
C PRO A 427 -12.40 -5.97 26.32
N ARG A 428 -12.04 -4.71 26.02
CA ARG A 428 -10.73 -4.10 26.30
C ARG A 428 -10.86 -2.89 27.21
N GLY A 429 -9.73 -2.49 27.79
CA GLY A 429 -9.66 -1.33 28.66
C GLY A 429 -10.20 -1.60 30.06
N ARG A 430 -9.73 -0.82 31.05
CA ARG A 430 -10.01 -1.02 32.46
C ARG A 430 -11.42 -0.65 32.87
N THR A 431 -12.00 0.36 32.24
CA THR A 431 -13.28 0.94 32.63
C THR A 431 -14.34 0.80 31.55
N ALA A 432 -15.59 0.93 31.92
CA ALA A 432 -16.72 0.95 30.99
C ALA A 432 -16.65 2.08 29.95
N SER A 433 -15.96 3.19 30.29
CA SER A 433 -15.78 4.36 29.45
C SER A 433 -14.58 4.27 28.47
N ASP A 434 -13.88 3.14 28.45
CA ASP A 434 -12.77 2.97 27.52
C ASP A 434 -13.25 3.13 26.06
N PRO A 435 -12.53 3.90 25.23
CA PRO A 435 -12.94 4.21 23.85
C PRO A 435 -13.17 2.96 22.96
N GLN A 436 -12.54 1.84 23.27
CA GLN A 436 -12.69 0.59 22.51
C GLN A 436 -13.99 -0.16 22.82
N ARG A 437 -14.67 0.14 23.95
CA ARG A 437 -15.88 -0.57 24.38
C ARG A 437 -17.04 -0.41 23.40
N GLY A 438 -17.28 0.79 22.92
CA GLY A 438 -18.33 1.10 21.95
C GLY A 438 -18.12 0.36 20.62
N PRO A 439 -16.98 0.55 19.94
CA PRO A 439 -16.66 -0.18 18.71
C PRO A 439 -16.72 -1.71 18.84
N ILE A 440 -16.21 -2.29 19.93
CA ILE A 440 -16.29 -3.74 20.20
C ILE A 440 -17.75 -4.19 20.33
N ALA A 441 -18.56 -3.48 21.14
CA ALA A 441 -19.97 -3.83 21.34
C ALA A 441 -20.76 -3.78 20.03
N GLU A 442 -20.53 -2.76 19.20
CA GLU A 442 -21.18 -2.63 17.89
C GLU A 442 -20.75 -3.71 16.92
N THR A 443 -19.45 -4.04 16.83
CA THR A 443 -18.97 -5.16 16.01
C THR A 443 -19.63 -6.46 16.43
N ASN A 444 -19.67 -6.75 17.73
CA ASN A 444 -20.31 -7.95 18.25
C ASN A 444 -21.82 -7.99 18.00
N ARG A 445 -22.49 -6.83 18.01
CA ARG A 445 -23.90 -6.72 17.63
C ARG A 445 -24.11 -7.08 16.16
N LEU A 446 -23.27 -6.59 15.26
CA LEU A 446 -23.29 -6.90 13.84
C LEU A 446 -23.06 -8.38 13.56
N LEU A 447 -22.05 -8.97 14.22
CA LEU A 447 -21.77 -10.41 14.09
C LEU A 447 -22.94 -11.27 14.61
N ARG A 448 -23.54 -10.90 15.75
CA ARG A 448 -24.74 -11.60 16.25
C ARG A 448 -25.89 -11.54 15.24
N ALA A 449 -26.17 -10.36 14.70
CA ALA A 449 -27.25 -10.22 13.69
C ALA A 449 -26.94 -11.04 12.42
N ARG A 450 -25.68 -11.06 11.98
CA ARG A 450 -25.26 -11.80 10.79
C ARG A 450 -25.40 -13.31 10.92
N TYR A 451 -25.12 -13.87 12.10
CA TYR A 451 -25.11 -15.31 12.33
C TYR A 451 -26.28 -15.84 13.16
N ALA A 452 -27.27 -14.99 13.49
CA ALA A 452 -28.42 -15.38 14.32
C ALA A 452 -29.21 -16.57 13.77
N ALA A 453 -29.34 -16.66 12.44
CA ALA A 453 -30.10 -17.71 11.75
C ALA A 453 -29.17 -18.74 11.07
N ASP A 454 -27.87 -18.71 11.30
CA ASP A 454 -26.91 -19.58 10.63
C ASP A 454 -26.50 -20.75 11.55
N PRO A 455 -27.08 -21.95 11.39
CA PRO A 455 -26.79 -23.07 12.27
C PRO A 455 -25.35 -23.62 12.12
N SER A 456 -24.65 -23.23 11.06
CA SER A 456 -23.29 -23.69 10.81
C SER A 456 -22.21 -22.86 11.51
N VAL A 457 -22.59 -21.72 12.13
CA VAL A 457 -21.71 -20.88 12.94
C VAL A 457 -22.26 -20.76 14.35
N ARG A 458 -21.57 -21.31 15.32
CA ARG A 458 -21.90 -21.11 16.72
C ARG A 458 -21.19 -19.87 17.27
N LEU A 459 -21.91 -18.76 17.44
CA LEU A 459 -21.36 -17.56 18.06
C LEU A 459 -21.36 -17.72 19.59
N VAL A 460 -20.20 -17.51 20.22
CA VAL A 460 -19.99 -17.59 21.67
C VAL A 460 -19.48 -16.24 22.18
N ASP A 461 -20.14 -15.70 23.18
CA ASP A 461 -19.79 -14.41 23.79
C ASP A 461 -19.53 -14.60 25.30
N ILE A 462 -18.30 -14.33 25.72
CA ILE A 462 -17.85 -14.40 27.12
C ILE A 462 -17.64 -13.00 27.74
N GLY A 463 -18.01 -11.94 27.03
CA GLY A 463 -17.76 -10.57 27.47
C GLY A 463 -18.32 -10.26 28.87
N LYS A 464 -19.53 -10.75 29.16
CA LYS A 464 -20.16 -10.56 30.48
C LYS A 464 -19.44 -11.29 31.61
N GLN A 465 -18.84 -12.45 31.35
CA GLN A 465 -18.08 -13.22 32.33
C GLN A 465 -16.72 -12.60 32.68
N LEU A 466 -16.21 -11.72 31.80
CA LEU A 466 -14.95 -11.00 32.00
C LEU A 466 -15.13 -9.67 32.74
N LEU A 467 -16.36 -9.14 32.81
CA LEU A 467 -16.64 -7.80 33.36
C LEU A 467 -17.28 -7.90 34.76
N GLN A 468 -16.95 -6.91 35.61
CA GLN A 468 -17.65 -6.66 36.84
C GLN A 468 -19.02 -5.98 36.59
N PRO A 469 -19.94 -5.95 37.57
CA PRO A 469 -21.23 -5.30 37.42
C PRO A 469 -21.18 -3.81 37.03
N ASP A 470 -20.12 -3.10 37.42
CA ASP A 470 -19.86 -1.72 37.03
C ASP A 470 -19.25 -1.57 35.62
N GLY A 471 -19.06 -2.66 34.92
CA GLY A 471 -18.44 -2.71 33.59
C GLY A 471 -16.91 -2.64 33.61
N SER A 472 -16.26 -2.59 34.76
CA SER A 472 -14.80 -2.64 34.86
C SER A 472 -14.25 -4.02 34.49
N LEU A 473 -13.01 -4.05 33.98
CA LEU A 473 -12.30 -5.25 33.59
C LEU A 473 -11.22 -5.56 34.62
N PRO A 474 -11.39 -6.63 35.44
CA PRO A 474 -10.45 -6.95 36.50
C PRO A 474 -9.06 -7.29 36.00
N GLU A 475 -8.04 -6.77 36.65
CA GLU A 475 -6.64 -7.07 36.36
C GLU A 475 -6.33 -8.58 36.53
N ALA A 476 -6.96 -9.23 37.50
CA ALA A 476 -6.82 -10.68 37.69
C ALA A 476 -7.23 -11.50 36.46
N LEU A 477 -8.17 -11.01 35.65
CA LEU A 477 -8.63 -11.68 34.44
C LEU A 477 -7.86 -11.24 33.20
N MET A 478 -7.54 -9.94 33.10
CA MET A 478 -6.83 -9.35 31.94
C MET A 478 -5.79 -8.33 32.43
N PRO A 479 -4.56 -8.78 32.72
CA PRO A 479 -3.51 -7.98 33.39
C PRO A 479 -3.15 -6.67 32.70
N ASP A 480 -3.17 -6.61 31.39
CA ASP A 480 -2.87 -5.42 30.60
C ASP A 480 -4.14 -4.78 29.98
N GLY A 481 -5.31 -5.23 30.39
CA GLY A 481 -6.60 -4.77 29.87
C GLY A 481 -6.94 -5.30 28.47
N THR A 482 -6.15 -6.22 27.93
CA THR A 482 -6.34 -6.80 26.58
C THR A 482 -6.16 -8.31 26.54
N HIS A 483 -5.10 -8.82 27.19
CA HIS A 483 -4.74 -10.22 27.10
C HIS A 483 -5.18 -10.99 28.37
N PRO A 484 -5.85 -12.13 28.22
CA PRO A 484 -6.28 -12.91 29.37
C PRO A 484 -5.10 -13.45 30.20
N SER A 485 -5.26 -13.48 31.51
CA SER A 485 -4.48 -14.31 32.42
C SER A 485 -4.92 -15.77 32.33
N GLU A 486 -4.28 -16.68 33.07
CA GLU A 486 -4.76 -18.06 33.24
C GLU A 486 -6.24 -18.11 33.68
N ALA A 487 -6.67 -17.22 34.58
CA ALA A 487 -8.07 -17.12 35.03
C ALA A 487 -9.01 -16.67 33.90
N GLY A 488 -8.58 -15.68 33.09
CA GLY A 488 -9.33 -15.24 31.92
C GLY A 488 -9.44 -16.34 30.85
N TYR A 489 -8.36 -17.05 30.56
CA TYR A 489 -8.39 -18.20 29.66
C TYR A 489 -9.22 -19.34 30.19
N ARG A 490 -9.32 -19.53 31.50
CA ARG A 490 -10.21 -20.56 32.09
C ARG A 490 -11.68 -20.29 31.79
N ILE A 491 -12.10 -19.04 31.80
CA ILE A 491 -13.46 -18.63 31.38
C ILE A 491 -13.68 -18.98 29.91
N TRP A 492 -12.72 -18.65 29.03
CA TRP A 492 -12.81 -19.00 27.62
C TRP A 492 -12.84 -20.54 27.41
N ALA A 493 -11.97 -21.28 28.09
CA ALA A 493 -11.95 -22.72 28.06
C ALA A 493 -13.30 -23.35 28.46
N GLN A 494 -13.94 -22.84 29.55
CA GLN A 494 -15.25 -23.29 29.98
C GLN A 494 -16.30 -23.05 28.89
N ALA A 495 -16.32 -21.88 28.28
CA ALA A 495 -17.25 -21.53 27.20
C ALA A 495 -17.09 -22.45 25.97
N LEU A 496 -15.86 -22.78 25.59
CA LEU A 496 -15.59 -23.75 24.51
C LEU A 496 -16.01 -25.15 24.86
N ARG A 497 -15.87 -25.57 26.12
CA ARG A 497 -16.36 -26.84 26.62
C ARG A 497 -17.88 -26.91 26.53
N ASP A 498 -18.58 -25.86 26.95
CA ASP A 498 -20.04 -25.75 26.88
C ASP A 498 -20.52 -25.68 25.42
N ALA A 499 -19.65 -25.21 24.50
CA ALA A 499 -19.85 -25.25 23.06
C ALA A 499 -19.59 -26.65 22.46
N GLY A 500 -19.15 -27.65 23.23
CA GLY A 500 -19.01 -29.04 22.83
C GLY A 500 -17.58 -29.50 22.54
N ILE A 501 -16.55 -28.66 22.80
CA ILE A 501 -15.15 -29.09 22.75
C ILE A 501 -14.83 -29.73 24.11
N THR A 502 -14.85 -31.06 24.19
CA THR A 502 -14.50 -31.82 25.42
C THR A 502 -13.07 -32.32 25.32
N ALA A 503 -12.39 -32.45 26.45
CA ALA A 503 -11.07 -33.09 26.51
C ALA A 503 -11.12 -34.48 25.87
N ALA A 504 -10.06 -34.83 25.15
CA ALA A 504 -9.88 -36.23 24.75
C ALA A 504 -9.59 -37.06 26.01
N PRO A 505 -10.09 -38.29 26.10
CA PRO A 505 -9.83 -39.21 27.22
C PRO A 505 -8.34 -39.53 27.36
#